data_010014b648168967f6432919fc3a4662
#
_entry.id   010014b648168967f6432919fc3a4662
#
_cell.length_a   1.000
_cell.length_b   1.000
_cell.length_c   1.000
_cell.angle_alpha   90.00
_cell.angle_beta   90.00
_cell.angle_gamma   90.00
#
_symmetry.space_group_name_H-M   'P 1'
#
loop_
_entity.id
_entity.type
_entity.pdbx_description
1 polymer ?
#
loop_
_entity_poly.entity_id
_entity_poly.type
_entity_poly.pdbx_seq_one_letter_code
_entity_poly.pdbx_strand_id
1 'polypeptide(L)'
;MDTILVQRPQFEKAATSAAGIGIAICFLLSQNTLLSAKDLGNLTGISPTLNYVQEQQRHQETIFEESITQKYGSSNVVEVEKGVKYVRMIRFYKNKPVRINIVEMSLGVNQGLAVEPAIASETLASRNKISNIAGRDNAIVAINGGYFKPQTGVPLGTLMINKKVYTGPIYDRVAMGIFDNGFEMARVQLKANVVTNKGGLKIDNINQPRMLSTNTIVYTPDWGEYSPPSPKYGKQLVISGGKLIKTSYGRSQIPKDGFVIVGPQKSLDTIANARKFKLDIKINPEWKDVNHIISGGPYLVKNGDIYVDMTAQKLASIGGRNPRTAIGYTKDNSLIMLTADGRE
;
A
#
# COMPACT_ATOMS: atom_id res chain seq x y z
N MET A 1 -8.83 -6.50 -6.00
CA MET A 1 -7.95 -7.24 -5.06
C MET A 1 -6.60 -6.58 -5.16
N ASP A 2 -6.12 -6.08 -4.06
CA ASP A 2 -4.79 -5.49 -3.96
C ASP A 2 -3.74 -6.55 -3.63
N THR A 3 -2.51 -6.25 -3.95
CA THR A 3 -1.36 -7.13 -3.81
C THR A 3 -0.20 -6.27 -3.33
N ILE A 4 0.69 -6.82 -2.52
CA ILE A 4 1.94 -6.18 -2.15
C ILE A 4 3.03 -6.74 -3.03
N LEU A 5 3.79 -5.86 -3.67
CA LEU A 5 4.90 -6.20 -4.55
C LEU A 5 6.22 -5.74 -3.95
N VAL A 6 7.25 -6.53 -4.17
CA VAL A 6 8.65 -6.10 -4.11
C VAL A 6 9.18 -6.10 -5.52
N GLN A 7 9.67 -4.98 -5.99
CA GLN A 7 10.12 -4.82 -7.37
C GLN A 7 11.32 -3.89 -7.46
N ARG A 8 12.02 -3.95 -8.59
CA ARG A 8 13.00 -2.94 -8.94
C ARG A 8 12.25 -1.69 -9.41
N PRO A 9 12.60 -0.47 -8.92
CA PRO A 9 11.93 0.74 -9.34
C PRO A 9 12.02 0.87 -10.86
N GLN A 10 10.88 1.11 -11.49
CA GLN A 10 10.84 1.48 -12.92
C GLN A 10 11.24 2.94 -13.01
N PHE A 11 12.42 3.20 -13.54
CA PHE A 11 12.82 4.56 -13.89
C PHE A 11 11.92 5.03 -15.05
N GLU A 12 10.93 5.88 -14.77
CA GLU A 12 10.32 6.69 -15.82
C GLU A 12 11.45 7.43 -16.53
N LYS A 13 11.45 7.38 -17.85
CA LYS A 13 12.35 8.19 -18.69
C LYS A 13 12.05 9.66 -18.39
N ALA A 14 12.66 10.18 -17.33
CA ALA A 14 12.60 11.59 -17.00
C ALA A 14 13.32 12.35 -18.08
N ALA A 15 12.57 13.23 -18.76
CA ALA A 15 13.10 14.21 -19.68
C ALA A 15 14.16 15.04 -18.95
N THR A 16 15.31 15.14 -19.60
CA THR A 16 16.46 15.95 -19.20
C THR A 16 16.07 17.37 -18.84
N SER A 17 16.23 17.73 -17.57
CA SER A 17 16.39 19.12 -17.14
C SER A 17 17.45 19.15 -16.04
N ALA A 18 18.51 19.87 -16.32
CA ALA A 18 19.70 19.99 -15.51
C ALA A 18 19.42 20.71 -14.19
N ALA A 19 19.67 20.05 -13.07
CA ALA A 19 20.00 20.72 -11.80
C ALA A 19 20.59 19.73 -10.80
N GLY A 20 21.84 19.94 -10.39
CA GLY A 20 22.37 19.55 -9.09
C GLY A 20 23.25 18.31 -9.04
N ILE A 21 24.51 18.52 -8.72
CA ILE A 21 25.62 17.55 -8.53
C ILE A 21 25.31 16.39 -7.57
N GLY A 22 24.29 16.52 -6.69
CA GLY A 22 23.92 15.48 -5.73
C GLY A 22 23.23 14.25 -6.33
N ILE A 23 22.59 14.39 -7.49
CA ILE A 23 21.83 13.30 -8.15
C ILE A 23 22.77 12.35 -8.92
N ALA A 24 23.94 12.83 -9.33
CA ALA A 24 24.91 12.04 -10.10
C ALA A 24 25.50 10.86 -9.31
N ILE A 25 25.60 10.96 -7.98
CA ILE A 25 26.18 9.89 -7.12
C ILE A 25 25.20 8.71 -6.98
N CYS A 26 23.90 8.97 -6.84
CA CYS A 26 22.89 7.89 -6.85
C CYS A 26 22.77 7.22 -8.23
N PHE A 27 22.96 7.96 -9.31
CA PHE A 27 22.87 7.44 -10.68
C PHE A 27 24.02 6.48 -11.06
N LEU A 28 25.22 6.70 -10.49
CA LEU A 28 26.40 5.87 -10.76
C LEU A 28 26.36 4.51 -10.02
N LEU A 29 25.56 4.39 -8.94
CA LEU A 29 25.42 3.16 -8.19
C LEU A 29 24.33 2.21 -8.72
N SER A 30 23.42 2.71 -9.57
CA SER A 30 22.30 1.93 -10.11
C SER A 30 22.57 1.32 -11.50
N GLN A 31 23.62 1.72 -12.17
CA GLN A 31 24.03 1.11 -13.43
C GLN A 31 25.23 0.20 -13.19
N ASN A 32 25.06 -1.10 -13.40
CA ASN A 32 26.13 -2.10 -13.50
C ASN A 32 27.05 -1.85 -14.72
N THR A 33 27.43 -0.63 -14.98
CA THR A 33 28.56 -0.28 -15.82
C THR A 33 29.78 -0.31 -14.94
N LEU A 34 30.55 -1.39 -15.05
CA LEU A 34 31.90 -1.51 -14.52
C LEU A 34 32.75 -0.34 -15.05
N LEU A 35 32.73 0.77 -14.31
CA LEU A 35 33.78 1.76 -14.44
C LEU A 35 35.07 1.08 -13.96
N SER A 36 36.09 1.04 -14.82
CA SER A 36 37.35 0.42 -14.46
C SER A 36 37.97 1.17 -13.29
N ALA A 37 38.72 0.47 -12.46
CA ALA A 37 39.47 1.08 -11.33
C ALA A 37 40.36 2.27 -11.78
N LYS A 38 40.69 2.39 -13.06
CA LYS A 38 41.42 3.53 -13.66
C LYS A 38 40.57 4.79 -13.82
N ASP A 39 39.26 4.63 -14.10
CA ASP A 39 38.37 5.78 -14.29
C ASP A 39 37.98 6.44 -12.94
N LEU A 40 38.07 5.67 -11.85
CA LEU A 40 37.85 6.16 -10.47
C LEU A 40 39.06 6.88 -9.87
N GLY A 41 40.27 6.56 -10.33
CA GLY A 41 41.54 7.12 -9.81
C GLY A 41 41.76 8.62 -10.06
N ASN A 42 40.95 9.21 -10.98
CA ASN A 42 41.02 10.64 -11.31
C ASN A 42 40.04 11.51 -10.53
N LEU A 43 39.19 10.92 -9.68
CA LEU A 43 38.23 11.62 -8.82
C LEU A 43 38.79 11.72 -7.38
N THR A 44 39.83 12.50 -7.19
CA THR A 44 40.54 12.70 -5.91
C THR A 44 39.69 13.41 -4.83
N GLY A 45 38.57 12.88 -4.47
CA GLY A 45 37.70 13.38 -3.39
C GLY A 45 36.54 12.45 -3.04
N ILE A 46 36.27 11.45 -3.87
CA ILE A 46 35.11 10.53 -3.73
C ILE A 46 35.51 9.21 -3.07
N SER A 47 36.79 8.83 -3.11
CA SER A 47 37.32 7.55 -2.63
C SER A 47 36.98 7.22 -1.15
N PRO A 48 37.18 8.14 -0.16
CA PRO A 48 36.84 7.82 1.24
C PRO A 48 35.35 7.64 1.50
N THR A 49 34.51 8.45 0.84
CA THR A 49 33.05 8.39 1.01
C THR A 49 32.48 7.10 0.37
N LEU A 50 32.99 6.70 -0.78
CA LEU A 50 32.57 5.48 -1.46
C LEU A 50 32.96 4.23 -0.66
N ASN A 51 34.19 4.19 -0.10
CA ASN A 51 34.60 3.11 0.77
C ASN A 51 33.74 3.02 2.03
N TYR A 52 33.45 4.14 2.68
CA TYR A 52 32.55 4.18 3.84
C TYR A 52 31.17 3.62 3.53
N VAL A 53 30.55 4.03 2.42
CA VAL A 53 29.23 3.53 2.00
C VAL A 53 29.27 2.02 1.74
N GLN A 54 30.31 1.52 1.08
CA GLN A 54 30.49 0.09 0.83
C GLN A 54 30.69 -0.71 2.11
N GLU A 55 31.44 -0.20 3.07
CA GLU A 55 31.62 -0.83 4.39
C GLU A 55 30.30 -0.89 5.17
N GLN A 56 29.50 0.19 5.17
CA GLN A 56 28.20 0.20 5.79
C GLN A 56 27.25 -0.82 5.15
N GLN A 57 27.22 -0.93 3.84
CA GLN A 57 26.42 -1.93 3.14
C GLN A 57 26.84 -3.37 3.48
N ARG A 58 28.15 -3.66 3.51
CA ARG A 58 28.66 -4.98 3.91
C ARG A 58 28.29 -5.32 5.35
N HIS A 59 28.38 -4.35 6.24
CA HIS A 59 27.99 -4.53 7.64
C HIS A 59 26.50 -4.84 7.77
N GLN A 60 25.64 -4.10 7.08
CA GLN A 60 24.20 -4.37 7.03
C GLN A 60 23.89 -5.76 6.44
N GLU A 61 24.58 -6.16 5.39
CA GLU A 61 24.46 -7.48 4.78
C GLU A 61 24.83 -8.59 5.77
N THR A 62 25.95 -8.45 6.48
CA THR A 62 26.38 -9.43 7.48
C THR A 62 25.35 -9.56 8.61
N ILE A 63 24.87 -8.46 9.17
CA ILE A 63 23.82 -8.48 10.22
C ILE A 63 22.56 -9.18 9.71
N PHE A 64 22.14 -8.88 8.48
CA PHE A 64 20.97 -9.50 7.90
C PHE A 64 21.14 -11.01 7.73
N GLU A 65 22.25 -11.48 7.16
CA GLU A 65 22.56 -12.92 6.98
C GLU A 65 22.61 -13.67 8.32
N GLU A 66 23.25 -13.11 9.32
CA GLU A 66 23.33 -13.70 10.68
C GLU A 66 21.92 -13.79 11.30
N SER A 67 21.12 -12.73 11.18
CA SER A 67 19.75 -12.69 11.68
C SER A 67 18.88 -13.76 11.00
N ILE A 68 18.96 -13.92 9.68
CA ILE A 68 18.25 -14.93 8.93
C ILE A 68 18.63 -16.33 9.37
N THR A 69 19.94 -16.59 9.48
CA THR A 69 20.46 -17.88 9.90
C THR A 69 20.04 -18.24 11.34
N GLN A 70 20.08 -17.28 12.24
CA GLN A 70 19.62 -17.45 13.63
C GLN A 70 18.13 -17.75 13.72
N LYS A 71 17.29 -17.04 12.95
CA LYS A 71 15.84 -17.19 12.99
C LYS A 71 15.35 -18.49 12.37
N TYR A 72 15.94 -18.92 11.26
CA TYR A 72 15.36 -19.95 10.40
C TYR A 72 16.24 -21.18 10.17
N GLY A 73 17.54 -21.10 10.45
CA GLY A 73 18.53 -22.10 10.05
C GLY A 73 18.83 -22.03 8.55
N SER A 74 20.03 -22.36 8.16
CA SER A 74 20.50 -22.22 6.76
C SER A 74 19.79 -23.15 5.77
N SER A 75 19.37 -24.34 6.22
CA SER A 75 18.81 -25.39 5.32
C SER A 75 17.45 -25.05 4.69
N ASN A 76 16.72 -24.09 5.25
CA ASN A 76 15.38 -23.70 4.79
C ASN A 76 15.35 -22.37 4.03
N VAL A 77 16.50 -21.77 3.79
CA VAL A 77 16.65 -20.42 3.24
C VAL A 77 17.17 -20.49 1.81
N VAL A 78 16.53 -19.73 0.93
CA VAL A 78 16.94 -19.52 -0.47
C VAL A 78 17.08 -18.03 -0.71
N GLU A 79 18.20 -17.59 -1.24
CA GLU A 79 18.35 -16.22 -1.70
C GLU A 79 17.59 -16.03 -3.02
N VAL A 80 16.67 -15.07 -3.05
CA VAL A 80 15.89 -14.71 -4.23
C VAL A 80 16.59 -13.60 -5.00
N GLU A 81 17.08 -12.63 -4.27
CA GLU A 81 17.83 -11.47 -4.73
C GLU A 81 18.71 -11.02 -3.56
N LYS A 82 19.76 -10.24 -3.80
CA LYS A 82 20.56 -9.65 -2.73
C LYS A 82 19.66 -8.92 -1.73
N GLY A 83 19.75 -9.27 -0.45
CA GLY A 83 18.89 -8.71 0.60
C GLY A 83 17.44 -9.22 0.61
N VAL A 84 17.10 -10.25 -0.18
CA VAL A 84 15.78 -10.88 -0.20
C VAL A 84 15.92 -12.38 -0.02
N LYS A 85 15.43 -12.89 1.09
CA LYS A 85 15.50 -14.32 1.45
C LYS A 85 14.10 -14.93 1.48
N TYR A 86 13.96 -16.08 0.85
CA TYR A 86 12.76 -16.91 0.90
C TYR A 86 12.99 -18.10 1.82
N VAL A 87 12.05 -18.32 2.74
CA VAL A 87 12.12 -19.37 3.75
C VAL A 87 10.90 -20.25 3.64
N ARG A 88 11.10 -21.56 3.59
CA ARG A 88 10.03 -22.56 3.74
C ARG A 88 10.17 -23.31 5.04
N MET A 89 9.08 -23.45 5.79
CA MET A 89 9.06 -24.27 6.99
C MET A 89 7.73 -24.96 7.22
N ILE A 90 7.77 -26.03 8.00
CA ILE A 90 6.58 -26.69 8.51
C ILE A 90 6.58 -26.54 10.04
N ARG A 91 5.45 -26.14 10.58
CA ARG A 91 5.18 -26.14 12.02
C ARG A 91 3.96 -26.99 12.30
N PHE A 92 3.86 -27.51 13.50
CA PHE A 92 2.71 -28.34 13.90
C PHE A 92 1.80 -27.55 14.85
N TYR A 93 0.52 -27.54 14.53
CA TYR A 93 -0.52 -27.01 15.40
C TYR A 93 -1.55 -28.09 15.67
N LYS A 94 -1.72 -28.46 16.95
CA LYS A 94 -2.59 -29.58 17.37
C LYS A 94 -2.33 -30.86 16.56
N ASN A 95 -1.06 -31.23 16.44
CA ASN A 95 -0.54 -32.40 15.69
C ASN A 95 -0.81 -32.38 14.18
N LYS A 96 -1.23 -31.24 13.61
CA LYS A 96 -1.43 -31.09 12.17
C LYS A 96 -0.35 -30.18 11.58
N PRO A 97 0.25 -30.52 10.45
CA PRO A 97 1.26 -29.71 9.82
C PRO A 97 0.65 -28.41 9.27
N VAL A 98 1.39 -27.33 9.40
CA VAL A 98 1.10 -26.03 8.80
C VAL A 98 2.33 -25.64 7.98
N ARG A 99 2.16 -25.46 6.68
CA ARG A 99 3.21 -24.96 5.80
C ARG A 99 3.23 -23.44 5.89
N ILE A 100 4.41 -22.92 6.09
CA ILE A 100 4.66 -21.49 6.23
C ILE A 100 5.70 -21.11 5.20
N ASN A 101 5.41 -20.07 4.44
CA ASN A 101 6.35 -19.43 3.53
C ASN A 101 6.58 -18.01 4.04
N ILE A 102 7.84 -17.62 4.11
CA ILE A 102 8.26 -16.28 4.55
C ILE A 102 9.17 -15.70 3.50
N VAL A 103 9.01 -14.43 3.20
CA VAL A 103 10.03 -13.62 2.56
C VAL A 103 10.46 -12.56 3.55
N GLU A 104 11.75 -12.46 3.80
CA GLU A 104 12.34 -11.37 4.56
C GLU A 104 13.23 -10.55 3.64
N MET A 105 13.05 -9.23 3.65
CA MET A 105 13.75 -8.29 2.78
C MET A 105 14.33 -7.15 3.61
N SER A 106 15.61 -6.86 3.43
CA SER A 106 16.29 -5.74 4.05
C SER A 106 16.49 -4.59 3.06
N LEU A 107 15.83 -3.44 3.32
CA LEU A 107 16.05 -2.21 2.56
C LEU A 107 17.47 -1.66 2.74
N GLY A 108 18.09 -1.91 3.90
CA GLY A 108 19.48 -1.50 4.16
C GLY A 108 20.51 -2.22 3.30
N VAL A 109 20.24 -3.50 2.94
CA VAL A 109 21.11 -4.32 2.10
C VAL A 109 20.92 -4.03 0.61
N ASN A 110 19.67 -3.82 0.17
CA ASN A 110 19.38 -3.54 -1.22
C ASN A 110 18.43 -2.33 -1.37
N GLN A 111 19.03 -1.17 -1.54
CA GLN A 111 18.32 0.09 -1.76
C GLN A 111 17.71 0.22 -3.17
N GLY A 112 18.04 -0.70 -4.07
CA GLY A 112 17.47 -0.78 -5.41
C GLY A 112 16.13 -1.51 -5.47
N LEU A 113 15.49 -1.81 -4.33
CA LEU A 113 14.18 -2.46 -4.27
C LEU A 113 13.13 -1.50 -3.70
N ALA A 114 11.94 -1.58 -4.25
CA ALA A 114 10.77 -0.85 -3.77
C ALA A 114 9.69 -1.83 -3.29
N VAL A 115 8.93 -1.41 -2.29
CA VAL A 115 7.75 -2.12 -1.79
C VAL A 115 6.54 -1.27 -2.07
N GLU A 116 5.60 -1.78 -2.85
CA GLU A 116 4.38 -1.03 -3.15
C GLU A 116 3.14 -1.93 -3.26
N PRO A 117 1.97 -1.41 -2.94
CA PRO A 117 0.70 -2.07 -3.26
C PRO A 117 0.40 -1.95 -4.76
N ALA A 118 -0.21 -2.99 -5.32
CA ALA A 118 -0.74 -2.98 -6.68
C ALA A 118 -2.21 -3.39 -6.71
N ILE A 119 -2.99 -2.82 -7.61
CA ILE A 119 -4.38 -3.21 -7.86
C ILE A 119 -4.48 -4.19 -9.02
N ALA A 120 -5.57 -4.95 -9.07
CA ALA A 120 -5.74 -6.04 -10.03
C ALA A 120 -5.87 -5.58 -11.48
N SER A 121 -6.34 -4.35 -11.71
CA SER A 121 -6.45 -3.69 -13.03
C SER A 121 -6.47 -2.18 -12.86
N GLU A 122 -6.87 -1.44 -13.88
CA GLU A 122 -6.97 0.03 -13.84
C GLU A 122 -8.01 0.55 -12.84
N THR A 123 -8.96 -0.28 -12.42
CA THR A 123 -10.01 0.10 -11.47
C THR A 123 -10.09 -0.86 -10.28
N LEU A 124 -10.62 -0.34 -9.17
CA LEU A 124 -10.72 -1.07 -7.90
C LEU A 124 -11.66 -2.27 -7.96
N ALA A 125 -12.71 -2.20 -8.77
CA ALA A 125 -13.71 -3.25 -8.89
C ALA A 125 -13.24 -4.38 -9.84
N SER A 126 -12.12 -5.01 -9.49
CA SER A 126 -11.49 -6.04 -10.32
C SER A 126 -10.80 -7.13 -9.49
N ARG A 127 -10.56 -8.27 -10.14
CA ARG A 127 -9.82 -9.41 -9.57
C ARG A 127 -8.88 -9.96 -10.62
N ASN A 128 -7.68 -10.34 -10.20
CA ASN A 128 -6.72 -11.01 -11.05
C ASN A 128 -5.91 -12.01 -10.22
N LYS A 129 -5.23 -12.94 -10.87
CA LYS A 129 -4.27 -13.84 -10.20
C LYS A 129 -3.05 -13.02 -9.78
N ILE A 130 -2.52 -13.31 -8.61
CA ILE A 130 -1.32 -12.64 -8.10
C ILE A 130 -0.14 -12.76 -9.07
N SER A 131 0.02 -13.92 -9.72
CA SER A 131 1.06 -14.13 -10.74
C SER A 131 0.95 -13.18 -11.93
N ASN A 132 -0.29 -12.86 -12.35
CA ASN A 132 -0.50 -11.91 -13.45
C ASN A 132 -0.17 -10.47 -13.04
N ILE A 133 -0.54 -10.10 -11.79
CA ILE A 133 -0.20 -8.78 -11.24
C ILE A 133 1.31 -8.66 -11.11
N ALA A 134 1.96 -9.66 -10.52
CA ALA A 134 3.42 -9.70 -10.36
C ALA A 134 4.15 -9.63 -11.72
N GLY A 135 3.68 -10.38 -12.72
CA GLY A 135 4.28 -10.38 -14.05
C GLY A 135 4.11 -9.05 -14.78
N ARG A 136 2.94 -8.41 -14.66
CA ARG A 136 2.69 -7.07 -15.24
C ARG A 136 3.67 -6.03 -14.71
N ASP A 137 3.95 -6.08 -13.41
CA ASP A 137 4.72 -5.07 -12.70
C ASP A 137 6.19 -5.50 -12.49
N ASN A 138 6.63 -6.61 -13.12
CA ASN A 138 7.99 -7.18 -13.00
C ASN A 138 8.44 -7.38 -11.56
N ALA A 139 7.52 -7.80 -10.68
CA ALA A 139 7.81 -7.99 -9.28
C ALA A 139 8.67 -9.22 -9.03
N ILE A 140 9.66 -9.08 -8.15
CA ILE A 140 10.52 -10.17 -7.67
C ILE A 140 9.75 -11.04 -6.68
N VAL A 141 8.94 -10.41 -5.83
CA VAL A 141 8.07 -11.05 -4.84
C VAL A 141 6.69 -10.40 -4.89
N ALA A 142 5.66 -11.21 -4.71
CA ALA A 142 4.29 -10.75 -4.59
C ALA A 142 3.53 -11.54 -3.53
N ILE A 143 2.72 -10.86 -2.74
CA ILE A 143 1.86 -11.46 -1.73
C ILE A 143 0.47 -10.81 -1.77
N ASN A 144 -0.58 -11.55 -1.40
CA ASN A 144 -1.91 -10.97 -1.27
C ASN A 144 -1.89 -9.77 -0.33
N GLY A 145 -2.62 -8.73 -0.68
CA GLY A 145 -2.78 -7.53 0.13
C GLY A 145 -3.89 -7.65 1.17
N GLY A 146 -4.64 -6.57 1.34
CA GLY A 146 -5.69 -6.44 2.33
C GLY A 146 -6.96 -7.23 2.04
N TYR A 147 -7.97 -7.02 2.86
CA TYR A 147 -9.31 -7.59 2.65
C TYR A 147 -9.99 -6.94 1.45
N PHE A 148 -10.85 -7.70 0.79
CA PHE A 148 -11.61 -7.21 -0.35
C PHE A 148 -13.02 -7.82 -0.36
N LYS A 149 -13.94 -7.19 -1.08
CA LYS A 149 -15.28 -7.71 -1.31
C LYS A 149 -15.22 -8.82 -2.37
N PRO A 150 -15.49 -10.10 -2.02
CA PRO A 150 -15.28 -11.22 -2.95
C PRO A 150 -16.05 -11.10 -4.28
N GLN A 151 -17.24 -10.48 -4.25
CA GLN A 151 -18.09 -10.34 -5.43
C GLN A 151 -17.53 -9.36 -6.47
N THR A 152 -16.83 -8.32 -6.03
CA THR A 152 -16.38 -7.23 -6.88
C THR A 152 -14.87 -7.05 -6.97
N GLY A 153 -14.11 -7.57 -5.98
CA GLY A 153 -12.68 -7.34 -5.87
C GLY A 153 -12.29 -6.02 -5.20
N VAL A 154 -13.26 -5.16 -4.86
CA VAL A 154 -13.00 -3.85 -4.23
C VAL A 154 -12.27 -4.03 -2.90
N PRO A 155 -11.10 -3.37 -2.69
CA PRO A 155 -10.39 -3.39 -1.44
C PRO A 155 -11.24 -2.84 -0.27
N LEU A 156 -11.14 -3.47 0.88
CA LEU A 156 -11.85 -3.09 2.10
C LEU A 156 -10.86 -2.57 3.14
N GLY A 157 -10.69 -1.26 3.19
CA GLY A 157 -9.76 -0.56 4.06
C GLY A 157 -8.94 0.46 3.28
N THR A 158 -8.03 1.13 3.98
CA THR A 158 -7.21 2.18 3.37
C THR A 158 -6.23 1.59 2.36
N LEU A 159 -6.26 2.13 1.16
CA LEU A 159 -5.27 1.90 0.11
C LEU A 159 -4.80 3.25 -0.42
N MET A 160 -3.50 3.49 -0.32
CA MET A 160 -2.80 4.63 -0.93
C MET A 160 -1.64 4.09 -1.75
N ILE A 161 -1.48 4.56 -2.96
CA ILE A 161 -0.38 4.21 -3.87
C ILE A 161 0.19 5.51 -4.42
N ASN A 162 1.50 5.70 -4.32
CA ASN A 162 2.21 6.91 -4.80
C ASN A 162 1.53 8.20 -4.31
N LYS A 163 1.29 8.28 -2.98
CA LYS A 163 0.66 9.43 -2.30
C LYS A 163 -0.79 9.72 -2.71
N LYS A 164 -1.37 8.89 -3.59
CA LYS A 164 -2.78 8.99 -3.99
C LYS A 164 -3.65 8.03 -3.18
N VAL A 165 -4.68 8.55 -2.51
CA VAL A 165 -5.67 7.75 -1.78
C VAL A 165 -6.65 7.14 -2.76
N TYR A 166 -6.66 5.82 -2.85
CA TYR A 166 -7.60 5.03 -3.65
C TYR A 166 -8.87 4.69 -2.88
N THR A 167 -8.70 4.23 -1.63
CA THR A 167 -9.83 3.89 -0.75
C THR A 167 -9.57 4.37 0.67
N GLY A 168 -10.63 4.70 1.39
CA GLY A 168 -10.55 5.06 2.81
C GLY A 168 -10.71 3.86 3.75
N PRO A 169 -10.54 4.07 5.07
CA PRO A 169 -10.57 3.01 6.07
C PRO A 169 -11.97 2.40 6.24
N ILE A 170 -11.98 1.12 6.63
CA ILE A 170 -13.18 0.46 7.15
C ILE A 170 -12.92 0.07 8.59
N TYR A 171 -13.86 0.41 9.47
CA TYR A 171 -13.70 0.23 10.90
C TYR A 171 -12.41 0.92 11.41
N ASP A 172 -11.90 0.51 12.53
CA ASP A 172 -10.64 1.01 13.09
C ASP A 172 -9.51 0.00 12.85
N ARG A 173 -9.30 -0.36 11.57
CA ARG A 173 -8.30 -1.37 11.19
C ARG A 173 -6.90 -0.78 11.12
N VAL A 174 -5.93 -1.64 11.44
CA VAL A 174 -4.53 -1.33 11.25
C VAL A 174 -4.19 -1.23 9.76
N ALA A 175 -3.28 -0.34 9.45
CA ALA A 175 -2.64 -0.26 8.14
C ALA A 175 -1.14 -0.11 8.29
N MET A 176 -0.39 -0.55 7.28
CA MET A 176 1.02 -0.29 7.15
C MET A 176 1.22 0.89 6.21
N GLY A 177 1.94 1.90 6.69
CA GLY A 177 2.54 2.96 5.90
C GLY A 177 3.91 2.51 5.39
N ILE A 178 4.18 2.76 4.11
CA ILE A 178 5.41 2.43 3.43
C ILE A 178 6.07 3.74 3.01
N PHE A 179 7.30 3.94 3.46
CA PHE A 179 8.12 5.13 3.24
C PHE A 179 9.37 4.74 2.46
N ASP A 180 10.11 5.72 1.96
CA ASP A 180 11.38 5.45 1.27
C ASP A 180 12.37 4.69 2.16
N ASN A 181 12.36 4.98 3.47
CA ASN A 181 13.34 4.45 4.42
C ASN A 181 12.74 3.49 5.44
N GLY A 182 11.53 2.95 5.20
CA GLY A 182 10.98 1.99 6.14
C GLY A 182 9.45 1.91 6.22
N PHE A 183 8.99 1.43 7.36
CA PHE A 183 7.60 1.04 7.56
C PHE A 183 7.10 1.54 8.92
N GLU A 184 5.82 1.89 8.97
CA GLU A 184 5.10 2.15 10.21
C GLU A 184 3.75 1.46 10.21
N MET A 185 3.25 1.09 11.38
CA MET A 185 1.89 0.54 11.54
C MET A 185 1.07 1.37 12.51
N ALA A 186 -0.13 1.76 12.08
CA ALA A 186 -1.10 2.45 12.92
C ALA A 186 -2.54 2.12 12.52
N ARG A 187 -3.48 2.44 13.38
CA ARG A 187 -4.89 2.50 13.02
C ARG A 187 -5.12 3.79 12.25
N VAL A 188 -5.59 3.65 11.02
CA VAL A 188 -5.71 4.77 10.09
C VAL A 188 -7.14 5.27 10.03
N GLN A 189 -7.30 6.58 10.10
CA GLN A 189 -8.56 7.29 9.96
C GLN A 189 -8.51 8.24 8.77
N LEU A 190 -9.67 8.54 8.18
CA LEU A 190 -9.84 9.47 7.09
C LEU A 190 -10.52 10.74 7.59
N LYS A 191 -9.94 11.90 7.27
CA LYS A 191 -10.60 13.19 7.36
C LYS A 191 -10.81 13.70 5.93
N ALA A 192 -12.02 13.58 5.41
CA ALA A 192 -12.34 14.00 4.05
C ALA A 192 -13.51 14.98 4.03
N ASN A 193 -13.38 16.02 3.20
CA ASN A 193 -14.41 17.01 2.99
C ASN A 193 -14.51 17.36 1.50
N VAL A 194 -15.72 17.62 1.03
CA VAL A 194 -15.91 18.41 -0.18
C VAL A 194 -15.99 19.87 0.21
N VAL A 195 -15.00 20.65 -0.16
CA VAL A 195 -14.94 22.10 0.07
C VAL A 195 -15.58 22.80 -1.09
N THR A 196 -16.47 23.75 -0.79
CA THR A 196 -17.15 24.56 -1.79
C THR A 196 -17.08 26.04 -1.47
N ASN A 197 -17.47 26.89 -2.43
CA ASN A 197 -17.59 28.34 -2.17
C ASN A 197 -18.79 28.73 -1.27
N LYS A 198 -19.58 27.75 -0.81
CA LYS A 198 -20.71 27.94 0.11
C LYS A 198 -20.57 27.15 1.41
N GLY A 199 -19.37 26.65 1.72
CA GLY A 199 -19.11 25.80 2.88
C GLY A 199 -18.58 24.44 2.51
N GLY A 200 -18.43 23.56 3.51
CA GLY A 200 -17.91 22.21 3.33
C GLY A 200 -18.95 21.14 3.66
N LEU A 201 -18.80 19.98 3.06
CA LEU A 201 -19.54 18.77 3.40
C LEU A 201 -18.55 17.69 3.84
N LYS A 202 -18.70 17.21 5.07
CA LYS A 202 -17.93 16.04 5.55
C LYS A 202 -18.26 14.83 4.73
N ILE A 203 -17.23 14.09 4.34
CA ILE A 203 -17.31 12.82 3.61
C ILE A 203 -16.93 11.70 4.57
N ASP A 204 -17.75 10.66 4.63
CA ASP A 204 -17.50 9.53 5.52
C ASP A 204 -16.48 8.57 4.94
N ASN A 205 -16.41 8.43 3.59
CA ASN A 205 -15.42 7.58 2.96
C ASN A 205 -15.22 7.88 1.47
N ILE A 206 -14.20 7.25 0.88
CA ILE A 206 -13.84 7.33 -0.55
C ILE A 206 -13.74 5.92 -1.11
N ASN A 207 -14.38 5.70 -2.25
CA ASN A 207 -14.34 4.45 -3.01
C ASN A 207 -14.54 3.19 -2.14
N GLN A 208 -15.42 3.29 -1.16
CA GLN A 208 -15.78 2.18 -0.28
C GLN A 208 -17.26 1.84 -0.42
N PRO A 209 -17.64 0.59 -0.19
CA PRO A 209 -19.06 0.25 -0.04
C PRO A 209 -19.67 1.08 1.10
N ARG A 210 -20.86 1.62 0.86
CA ARG A 210 -21.58 2.34 1.91
C ARG A 210 -22.02 1.38 3.02
N MET A 211 -21.62 1.66 4.25
CA MET A 211 -21.93 0.84 5.41
C MET A 211 -23.29 1.21 6.03
N LEU A 212 -23.63 2.50 6.04
CA LEU A 212 -24.88 3.03 6.58
C LEU A 212 -25.59 3.88 5.51
N SER A 213 -26.91 3.90 5.55
CA SER A 213 -27.72 4.74 4.64
C SER A 213 -27.47 6.24 4.82
N THR A 214 -26.97 6.62 6.00
CA THR A 214 -26.60 8.00 6.35
C THR A 214 -25.22 8.41 5.86
N ASN A 215 -24.38 7.47 5.41
CA ASN A 215 -23.04 7.80 4.96
C ASN A 215 -23.04 8.57 3.63
N THR A 216 -22.17 9.55 3.56
CA THR A 216 -21.82 10.27 2.33
C THR A 216 -20.47 9.78 1.82
N ILE A 217 -20.46 9.20 0.61
CA ILE A 217 -19.29 8.60 0.00
C ILE A 217 -18.96 9.34 -1.29
N VAL A 218 -17.68 9.57 -1.53
CA VAL A 218 -17.18 10.06 -2.82
C VAL A 218 -16.67 8.87 -3.63
N TYR A 219 -17.06 8.81 -4.90
CA TYR A 219 -16.56 7.86 -5.88
C TYR A 219 -15.78 8.60 -6.96
N THR A 220 -14.51 8.24 -7.11
CA THR A 220 -13.58 8.76 -8.11
C THR A 220 -13.47 7.82 -9.31
N PRO A 221 -12.84 8.21 -10.43
CA PRO A 221 -12.62 7.31 -11.57
C PRO A 221 -11.93 6.00 -11.22
N ASP A 222 -11.14 5.96 -10.15
CA ASP A 222 -10.49 4.73 -9.68
C ASP A 222 -11.49 3.65 -9.24
N TRP A 223 -12.68 4.03 -8.84
CA TRP A 223 -13.75 3.07 -8.50
C TRP A 223 -14.18 2.25 -9.73
N GLY A 224 -14.35 2.90 -10.85
CA GLY A 224 -14.86 2.36 -12.10
C GLY A 224 -15.73 3.36 -12.82
N GLU A 225 -16.39 2.94 -13.89
CA GLU A 225 -17.16 3.83 -14.77
C GLU A 225 -18.40 4.44 -14.10
N TYR A 226 -19.08 3.66 -13.23
CA TYR A 226 -20.35 4.07 -12.61
C TYR A 226 -20.30 3.99 -11.09
N SER A 227 -20.85 5.01 -10.43
CA SER A 227 -21.07 4.99 -8.99
C SER A 227 -22.08 3.89 -8.59
N PRO A 228 -22.03 3.39 -7.34
CA PRO A 228 -23.14 2.61 -6.78
C PRO A 228 -24.45 3.42 -6.76
N PRO A 229 -25.61 2.76 -6.70
CA PRO A 229 -26.91 3.45 -6.63
C PRO A 229 -27.04 4.28 -5.36
N SER A 230 -27.83 5.34 -5.43
CA SER A 230 -28.19 6.15 -4.26
C SER A 230 -28.87 5.31 -3.17
N PRO A 231 -28.72 5.65 -1.89
CA PRO A 231 -29.54 5.07 -0.83
C PRO A 231 -31.02 5.47 -0.99
N LYS A 232 -31.89 4.76 -0.29
CA LYS A 232 -33.28 5.25 -0.13
C LYS A 232 -33.24 6.67 0.47
N TYR A 233 -33.98 7.59 -0.11
CA TYR A 233 -33.95 9.02 0.24
C TYR A 233 -32.59 9.69 0.06
N GLY A 234 -31.76 9.15 -0.80
CA GLY A 234 -30.48 9.74 -1.17
C GLY A 234 -30.48 10.28 -2.59
N LYS A 235 -29.42 10.99 -2.92
CA LYS A 235 -29.13 11.47 -4.27
C LYS A 235 -27.65 11.43 -4.57
N GLN A 236 -27.30 11.83 -5.77
CA GLN A 236 -25.93 11.95 -6.23
C GLN A 236 -25.69 13.35 -6.81
N LEU A 237 -24.53 13.90 -6.54
CA LEU A 237 -24.01 15.09 -7.20
C LEU A 237 -22.82 14.67 -8.07
N VAL A 238 -22.92 14.90 -9.36
CA VAL A 238 -21.87 14.60 -10.35
C VAL A 238 -21.06 15.85 -10.57
N ILE A 239 -19.77 15.77 -10.25
CA ILE A 239 -18.83 16.89 -10.33
C ILE A 239 -17.83 16.61 -11.45
N SER A 240 -17.66 17.54 -12.38
CA SER A 240 -16.66 17.54 -13.45
C SER A 240 -15.99 18.91 -13.54
N GLY A 241 -14.68 18.95 -13.71
CA GLY A 241 -13.91 20.21 -13.72
C GLY A 241 -14.17 21.11 -12.49
N GLY A 242 -14.45 20.50 -11.34
CA GLY A 242 -14.77 21.22 -10.11
C GLY A 242 -16.14 21.92 -10.10
N LYS A 243 -17.06 21.55 -10.99
CA LYS A 243 -18.43 22.10 -11.12
C LYS A 243 -19.48 20.99 -11.02
N LEU A 244 -20.62 21.30 -10.41
CA LEU A 244 -21.79 20.42 -10.45
C LEU A 244 -22.39 20.41 -11.86
N ILE A 245 -22.40 19.28 -12.52
CA ILE A 245 -22.95 19.11 -13.87
C ILE A 245 -24.28 18.36 -13.90
N LYS A 246 -24.57 17.55 -12.86
CA LYS A 246 -25.79 16.75 -12.79
C LYS A 246 -26.15 16.37 -11.36
N THR A 247 -27.44 16.37 -11.05
CA THR A 247 -28.00 15.69 -9.88
C THR A 247 -28.76 14.45 -10.34
N SER A 248 -28.59 13.34 -9.64
CA SER A 248 -29.21 12.04 -9.98
C SER A 248 -29.71 11.33 -8.72
N TYR A 249 -30.70 10.45 -8.89
CA TYR A 249 -31.26 9.62 -7.82
C TYR A 249 -30.95 8.12 -7.99
N GLY A 250 -30.31 7.74 -9.08
CA GLY A 250 -29.88 6.39 -9.40
C GLY A 250 -28.36 6.24 -9.37
N ARG A 251 -27.84 5.53 -10.37
CA ARG A 251 -26.40 5.45 -10.66
C ARG A 251 -26.00 6.60 -11.58
N SER A 252 -24.76 7.04 -11.46
CA SER A 252 -24.20 8.07 -12.34
C SER A 252 -22.87 7.61 -12.91
N GLN A 253 -22.61 7.98 -14.15
CA GLN A 253 -21.28 7.88 -14.72
C GLN A 253 -20.33 8.80 -13.97
N ILE A 254 -19.13 8.33 -13.65
CA ILE A 254 -18.10 9.08 -12.93
C ILE A 254 -17.25 9.81 -13.97
N PRO A 255 -17.21 11.18 -13.94
CA PRO A 255 -16.38 11.92 -14.87
C PRO A 255 -14.89 11.63 -14.66
N LYS A 256 -14.13 11.53 -15.75
CA LYS A 256 -12.67 11.27 -15.71
C LYS A 256 -11.90 12.38 -14.98
N ASP A 257 -12.38 13.61 -15.05
CA ASP A 257 -11.82 14.83 -14.42
C ASP A 257 -12.55 15.26 -13.15
N GLY A 258 -13.28 14.32 -12.51
CA GLY A 258 -14.14 14.67 -11.39
C GLY A 258 -14.47 13.51 -10.47
N PHE A 259 -15.62 13.57 -9.86
CA PHE A 259 -16.10 12.57 -8.89
C PHE A 259 -17.62 12.63 -8.73
N VAL A 260 -18.20 11.60 -8.12
CA VAL A 260 -19.62 11.55 -7.75
C VAL A 260 -19.73 11.48 -6.23
N ILE A 261 -20.54 12.38 -5.66
CA ILE A 261 -20.88 12.38 -4.24
C ILE A 261 -22.21 11.65 -4.09
N VAL A 262 -22.24 10.58 -3.29
CA VAL A 262 -23.44 9.78 -3.04
C VAL A 262 -23.78 9.81 -1.56
N GLY A 263 -24.99 10.25 -1.21
CA GLY A 263 -25.36 10.34 0.20
C GLY A 263 -26.83 10.73 0.41
N PRO A 264 -27.22 11.01 1.69
CA PRO A 264 -28.57 11.48 2.02
C PRO A 264 -28.88 12.79 1.30
N GLN A 265 -30.10 12.92 0.77
CA GLN A 265 -30.52 14.12 0.06
C GLN A 265 -30.33 15.38 0.91
N LYS A 266 -30.77 15.38 2.17
CA LYS A 266 -30.67 16.51 3.08
C LYS A 266 -29.21 17.01 3.24
N SER A 267 -28.24 16.09 3.34
CA SER A 267 -26.83 16.46 3.46
C SER A 267 -26.29 17.07 2.16
N LEU A 268 -26.66 16.50 1.01
CA LEU A 268 -26.17 16.97 -0.29
C LEU A 268 -26.85 18.28 -0.73
N ASP A 269 -28.05 18.58 -0.25
CA ASP A 269 -28.75 19.85 -0.52
C ASP A 269 -27.98 21.05 0.02
N THR A 270 -27.21 20.88 1.10
CA THR A 270 -26.42 21.98 1.70
C THR A 270 -25.38 22.57 0.75
N ILE A 271 -24.87 21.77 -0.21
CA ILE A 271 -23.86 22.18 -1.17
C ILE A 271 -24.32 22.17 -2.63
N ALA A 272 -25.56 21.73 -2.92
CA ALA A 272 -26.07 21.54 -4.29
C ALA A 272 -26.08 22.84 -5.13
N ASN A 273 -26.16 24.02 -4.49
CA ASN A 273 -26.14 25.31 -5.16
C ASN A 273 -24.75 25.96 -5.21
N ALA A 274 -23.70 25.22 -4.87
CA ALA A 274 -22.32 25.73 -4.95
C ALA A 274 -21.81 25.73 -6.40
N ARG A 275 -20.84 26.61 -6.67
CA ARG A 275 -20.24 26.78 -8.00
C ARG A 275 -18.85 26.13 -8.14
N LYS A 276 -18.18 25.89 -7.01
CA LYS A 276 -16.84 25.29 -6.98
C LYS A 276 -16.85 24.14 -5.99
N PHE A 277 -16.26 23.02 -6.40
CA PHE A 277 -16.15 21.81 -5.61
C PHE A 277 -14.72 21.33 -5.65
N LYS A 278 -14.13 21.09 -4.48
CA LYS A 278 -12.80 20.51 -4.33
C LYS A 278 -12.87 19.43 -3.26
N LEU A 279 -12.29 18.27 -3.55
CA LEU A 279 -12.13 17.19 -2.57
C LEU A 279 -10.85 17.45 -1.78
N ASP A 280 -10.96 17.50 -0.45
CA ASP A 280 -9.85 17.60 0.50
C ASP A 280 -9.80 16.31 1.32
N ILE A 281 -8.66 15.61 1.28
CA ILE A 281 -8.45 14.32 1.91
C ILE A 281 -7.21 14.38 2.77
N LYS A 282 -7.34 13.98 4.04
CA LYS A 282 -6.22 13.82 4.96
C LYS A 282 -6.30 12.47 5.64
N ILE A 283 -5.18 11.82 5.80
CA ILE A 283 -5.03 10.57 6.55
C ILE A 283 -4.52 10.92 7.97
N ASN A 284 -5.01 10.21 8.97
CA ASN A 284 -4.56 10.31 10.34
C ASN A 284 -4.13 8.89 10.83
N PRO A 285 -2.94 8.67 11.40
CA PRO A 285 -1.93 9.70 11.73
C PRO A 285 -1.39 10.42 10.49
N GLU A 286 -0.93 11.65 10.68
CA GLU A 286 -0.31 12.43 9.62
C GLU A 286 1.12 11.90 9.38
N TRP A 287 1.21 10.84 8.60
CA TRP A 287 2.47 10.26 8.18
C TRP A 287 3.11 11.14 7.10
N LYS A 288 4.05 11.97 7.52
CA LYS A 288 4.83 12.78 6.57
C LYS A 288 5.61 11.85 5.65
N ASP A 289 5.61 12.18 4.38
CA ASP A 289 6.37 11.48 3.33
C ASP A 289 6.00 10.00 3.12
N VAL A 290 4.85 9.55 3.62
CA VAL A 290 4.35 8.22 3.29
C VAL A 290 4.04 8.12 1.79
N ASN A 291 4.58 7.09 1.14
CA ASN A 291 4.33 6.84 -0.29
C ASN A 291 3.11 5.95 -0.51
N HIS A 292 2.99 4.91 0.32
CA HIS A 292 1.90 3.95 0.18
C HIS A 292 1.30 3.59 1.55
N ILE A 293 0.04 3.22 1.54
CA ILE A 293 -0.66 2.69 2.72
C ILE A 293 -1.47 1.48 2.29
N ILE A 294 -1.38 0.40 3.04
CA ILE A 294 -2.21 -0.79 2.84
C ILE A 294 -2.80 -1.26 4.17
N SER A 295 -4.11 -1.39 4.21
CA SER A 295 -4.83 -1.89 5.38
C SER A 295 -4.84 -3.41 5.46
N GLY A 296 -4.78 -3.91 6.67
CA GLY A 296 -4.92 -5.33 7.00
C GLY A 296 -5.65 -5.54 8.32
N GLY A 297 -5.07 -6.36 9.17
CA GLY A 297 -5.53 -6.64 10.51
C GLY A 297 -5.88 -8.12 10.75
N PRO A 298 -5.96 -8.52 12.00
CA PRO A 298 -5.67 -7.72 13.20
C PRO A 298 -4.16 -7.43 13.34
N TYR A 299 -3.77 -6.63 14.33
CA TYR A 299 -2.40 -6.71 14.83
C TYR A 299 -2.12 -8.13 15.31
N LEU A 300 -0.94 -8.64 15.03
CA LEU A 300 -0.45 -9.94 15.54
C LEU A 300 0.65 -9.74 16.57
N VAL A 301 1.49 -8.73 16.34
CA VAL A 301 2.60 -8.33 17.18
C VAL A 301 2.61 -6.81 17.27
N LYS A 302 2.89 -6.28 18.45
CA LYS A 302 3.07 -4.85 18.69
C LYS A 302 4.21 -4.65 19.68
N ASN A 303 5.20 -3.85 19.30
CA ASN A 303 6.40 -3.58 20.12
C ASN A 303 7.17 -4.84 20.53
N GLY A 304 7.14 -5.90 19.72
CA GLY A 304 7.80 -7.17 20.00
C GLY A 304 6.93 -8.20 20.73
N ASP A 305 5.79 -7.79 21.30
CA ASP A 305 4.89 -8.67 22.05
C ASP A 305 3.71 -9.17 21.20
N ILE A 306 3.23 -10.37 21.49
CA ILE A 306 2.02 -10.91 20.87
C ILE A 306 0.82 -10.03 21.26
N TYR A 307 0.18 -9.44 20.27
CA TYR A 307 -0.94 -8.53 20.46
C TYR A 307 -2.00 -8.75 19.37
N VAL A 308 -3.02 -9.58 19.69
CA VAL A 308 -4.08 -9.93 18.73
C VAL A 308 -5.39 -9.25 19.09
N ASP A 309 -5.79 -8.23 18.35
CA ASP A 309 -6.93 -7.35 18.63
C ASP A 309 -8.13 -7.55 17.68
N MET A 310 -8.46 -8.80 17.34
CA MET A 310 -9.50 -9.15 16.35
C MET A 310 -10.86 -8.52 16.64
N THR A 311 -11.29 -8.52 17.89
CA THR A 311 -12.60 -7.96 18.29
C THR A 311 -12.64 -6.46 18.08
N ALA A 312 -11.59 -5.74 18.48
CA ALA A 312 -11.48 -4.30 18.31
C ALA A 312 -11.49 -3.88 16.82
N GLN A 313 -10.96 -4.72 15.94
CA GLN A 313 -10.93 -4.47 14.50
C GLN A 313 -12.11 -5.10 13.74
N LYS A 314 -13.11 -5.64 14.45
CA LYS A 314 -14.29 -6.33 13.88
C LYS A 314 -13.93 -7.48 12.93
N LEU A 315 -12.94 -8.28 13.33
CA LEU A 315 -12.41 -9.43 12.58
C LEU A 315 -12.67 -10.78 13.28
N ALA A 316 -13.39 -10.80 14.40
CA ALA A 316 -13.64 -12.03 15.16
C ALA A 316 -14.31 -13.14 14.33
N SER A 317 -15.19 -12.78 13.38
CA SER A 317 -15.88 -13.73 12.51
C SER A 317 -14.97 -14.53 11.58
N ILE A 318 -13.75 -14.06 11.34
CA ILE A 318 -12.75 -14.75 10.50
C ILE A 318 -11.67 -15.45 11.31
N GLY A 319 -11.84 -15.56 12.65
CA GLY A 319 -10.85 -16.15 13.57
C GLY A 319 -10.61 -17.65 13.41
N GLY A 320 -11.44 -18.35 12.62
CA GLY A 320 -11.29 -19.77 12.34
C GLY A 320 -10.01 -20.11 11.57
N ARG A 321 -9.74 -21.42 11.46
CA ARG A 321 -8.59 -21.95 10.71
C ARG A 321 -8.80 -21.74 9.21
N ASN A 322 -8.03 -20.87 8.61
CA ASN A 322 -8.04 -20.52 7.18
C ASN A 322 -6.61 -20.20 6.72
N PRO A 323 -6.32 -20.27 5.43
CA PRO A 323 -5.09 -19.72 4.89
C PRO A 323 -4.93 -18.25 5.28
N ARG A 324 -3.71 -17.87 5.64
CA ARG A 324 -3.41 -16.53 6.15
C ARG A 324 -2.26 -15.90 5.38
N THR A 325 -2.35 -14.60 5.24
CA THR A 325 -1.27 -13.72 4.80
C THR A 325 -1.01 -12.74 5.93
N ALA A 326 0.24 -12.49 6.23
CA ALA A 326 0.66 -11.47 7.18
C ALA A 326 1.83 -10.67 6.61
N ILE A 327 1.93 -9.43 7.04
CA ILE A 327 3.05 -8.55 6.75
C ILE A 327 3.50 -7.87 8.03
N GLY A 328 4.79 -7.67 8.18
CA GLY A 328 5.38 -7.02 9.33
C GLY A 328 6.75 -6.44 8.99
N TYR A 329 7.36 -5.79 9.96
CA TYR A 329 8.72 -5.29 9.86
C TYR A 329 9.44 -5.44 11.20
N THR A 330 10.75 -5.53 11.14
CA THR A 330 11.64 -5.68 12.28
C THR A 330 12.18 -4.32 12.74
N LYS A 331 12.87 -4.29 13.88
CA LYS A 331 13.49 -3.07 14.41
C LYS A 331 14.60 -2.54 13.49
N ASP A 332 15.27 -3.42 12.78
CA ASP A 332 16.29 -3.12 11.76
C ASP A 332 15.68 -2.82 10.39
N ASN A 333 14.37 -2.59 10.35
CA ASN A 333 13.64 -2.16 9.17
C ASN A 333 13.60 -3.19 8.03
N SER A 334 13.74 -4.48 8.33
CA SER A 334 13.51 -5.55 7.38
C SER A 334 12.01 -5.83 7.26
N LEU A 335 11.51 -5.93 6.03
CA LEU A 335 10.14 -6.32 5.73
C LEU A 335 9.98 -7.84 5.86
N ILE A 336 8.93 -8.29 6.52
CA ILE A 336 8.54 -9.70 6.61
C ILE A 336 7.20 -9.87 5.92
N MET A 337 7.14 -10.76 4.94
CA MET A 337 5.91 -11.20 4.28
C MET A 337 5.72 -12.70 4.52
N LEU A 338 4.55 -13.10 5.02
CA LEU A 338 4.28 -14.46 5.44
C LEU A 338 2.97 -14.98 4.86
N THR A 339 3.00 -16.23 4.39
CA THR A 339 1.78 -17.00 4.14
C THR A 339 1.79 -18.27 4.96
N ALA A 340 0.64 -18.65 5.49
CA ALA A 340 0.43 -19.90 6.18
C ALA A 340 -0.80 -20.61 5.61
N ASP A 341 -0.71 -21.89 5.32
CA ASP A 341 -1.87 -22.70 4.98
C ASP A 341 -2.71 -22.95 6.25
N GLY A 342 -4.01 -23.05 6.09
CA GLY A 342 -4.91 -23.20 7.23
C GLY A 342 -5.99 -24.24 7.01
N ARG A 343 -6.09 -24.80 5.81
CA ARG A 343 -7.01 -25.88 5.46
C ARG A 343 -6.23 -27.17 5.25
N GLU A 344 -6.88 -28.27 5.62
CA GLU A 344 -6.42 -29.61 5.33
C GLU A 344 -6.71 -29.96 3.88
#